data_fc1426aa74abb8286f36dc79b6e77926
#
_entry.id   fc1426aa74abb8286f36dc79b6e77926
#
_cell.length_a   1.000
_cell.length_b   1.000
_cell.length_c   1.000
_cell.angle_alpha   90.00
_cell.angle_beta   90.00
_cell.angle_gamma   90.00
#
_symmetry.space_group_name_H-M   'P 1'
#
loop_
_entity.id
_entity.type
_entity.pdbx_description
1 polymer ?
#
loop_
_entity_poly.entity_id
_entity_poly.type
_entity_poly.pdbx_seq_one_letter_code
_entity_poly.pdbx_strand_id
1 'polypeptide(L)'
;MVFGRRESVGRLGNSLRVRVFYHDKCFDGASSAALFSRFYRERIRGDAEFEFTGLVHRAGALFDENQFDGDENAIVDFKYSSSPKITWWFDHHESAFLSPADAEHFEQDQSNRKFYDPDFKSCTSFIAMIAQQRFCFDPSSVADLVHWTDIIDGALYPDAKTAVEMEAPAMKLTMVIESAPDHGFVPNLIPLLSTKSLADILTEPFVAPLLPPLLKRHELSIGILEQRTECKDATIFFDVTDHDLEGYNKFIPYYLHPESVYSVGLSKSSFRVKVSVGSNPWAPQEPEVNLARICERYGGGGHARVGAISFNVNQHAAAIKASQEIVEELRAAIRQKKG
;
A
#
# COMPACT_ATOMS: atom_id res chain seq x y z
N MET A 1 0.59 -60.60 -39.81
CA MET A 1 0.98 -59.21 -40.01
C MET A 1 0.13 -58.36 -39.06
N VAL A 2 0.69 -57.97 -37.94
CA VAL A 2 0.02 -57.14 -36.96
C VAL A 2 0.59 -55.71 -37.11
N PHE A 3 -0.25 -54.80 -37.60
CA PHE A 3 0.12 -53.37 -37.67
C PHE A 3 -0.04 -52.76 -36.28
N GLY A 4 1.08 -52.48 -35.63
CA GLY A 4 1.12 -51.69 -34.43
C GLY A 4 0.77 -50.22 -34.72
N ARG A 5 -0.32 -49.71 -34.12
CA ARG A 5 -0.60 -48.26 -34.03
C ARG A 5 0.45 -47.65 -33.15
N ARG A 6 1.28 -46.76 -33.71
CA ARG A 6 2.07 -45.80 -32.91
C ARG A 6 1.10 -44.78 -32.37
N GLU A 7 0.85 -44.85 -31.05
CA GLU A 7 0.28 -43.72 -30.32
C GLU A 7 1.23 -42.54 -30.41
N SER A 8 0.79 -41.45 -30.99
CA SER A 8 1.46 -40.18 -30.96
C SER A 8 1.43 -39.68 -29.54
N VAL A 9 2.57 -39.73 -28.83
CA VAL A 9 2.78 -39.01 -27.59
C VAL A 9 2.59 -37.53 -27.92
N GLY A 10 1.43 -36.99 -27.50
CA GLY A 10 1.13 -35.56 -27.58
C GLY A 10 2.25 -34.78 -26.91
N ARG A 11 2.81 -33.79 -27.61
CA ARG A 11 3.67 -32.79 -27.03
C ARG A 11 2.96 -32.23 -25.80
N LEU A 12 3.56 -32.36 -24.61
CA LEU A 12 3.25 -31.55 -23.45
C LEU A 12 3.35 -30.09 -23.91
N GLY A 13 2.21 -29.40 -24.07
CA GLY A 13 2.19 -28.00 -24.42
C GLY A 13 2.96 -27.26 -23.32
N ASN A 14 3.93 -26.41 -23.70
CA ASN A 14 4.57 -25.52 -22.77
C ASN A 14 3.47 -24.69 -22.10
N SER A 15 3.40 -24.72 -20.74
CA SER A 15 2.57 -23.84 -19.97
C SER A 15 2.94 -22.38 -20.29
N LEU A 16 1.93 -21.49 -20.35
CA LEU A 16 2.18 -20.07 -20.62
C LEU A 16 2.77 -19.42 -19.34
N ARG A 17 3.94 -18.83 -19.47
CA ARG A 17 4.59 -18.12 -18.37
C ARG A 17 4.14 -16.65 -18.33
N VAL A 18 3.44 -16.28 -17.25
CA VAL A 18 3.00 -14.91 -16.99
C VAL A 18 3.83 -14.31 -15.85
N ARG A 19 4.55 -13.25 -16.17
CA ARG A 19 5.24 -12.46 -15.16
C ARG A 19 4.32 -11.37 -14.62
N VAL A 20 4.16 -11.32 -13.30
CA VAL A 20 3.35 -10.30 -12.63
C VAL A 20 4.25 -9.42 -11.79
N PHE A 21 4.33 -8.16 -12.17
CA PHE A 21 5.02 -7.10 -11.44
C PHE A 21 4.00 -6.36 -10.58
N TYR A 22 4.29 -6.19 -9.29
CA TYR A 22 3.36 -5.60 -8.34
C TYR A 22 4.08 -4.61 -7.40
N HIS A 23 3.35 -3.71 -6.77
CA HIS A 23 3.89 -2.81 -5.74
C HIS A 23 4.35 -3.63 -4.53
N ASP A 24 5.68 -3.66 -4.31
CA ASP A 24 6.29 -4.47 -3.25
C ASP A 24 6.00 -3.89 -1.86
N LYS A 25 5.94 -4.77 -0.86
CA LYS A 25 5.68 -4.41 0.53
C LYS A 25 4.39 -3.59 0.74
N CYS A 26 3.42 -3.78 -0.16
CA CYS A 26 2.09 -3.20 -0.10
C CYS A 26 1.04 -4.31 -0.06
N PHE A 27 0.05 -4.18 0.83
CA PHE A 27 -1.04 -5.16 0.92
C PHE A 27 -1.88 -5.15 -0.36
N ASP A 28 -2.16 -3.96 -0.94
CA ASP A 28 -2.88 -3.85 -2.20
C ASP A 28 -2.08 -4.45 -3.37
N GLY A 29 -0.78 -4.15 -3.48
CA GLY A 29 0.06 -4.74 -4.51
C GLY A 29 0.07 -6.26 -4.49
N ALA A 30 0.23 -6.88 -3.30
CA ALA A 30 0.19 -8.33 -3.14
C ALA A 30 -1.19 -8.92 -3.45
N SER A 31 -2.27 -8.28 -2.99
CA SER A 31 -3.66 -8.68 -3.22
C SER A 31 -4.05 -8.53 -4.69
N SER A 32 -3.62 -7.46 -5.34
CA SER A 32 -3.79 -7.21 -6.77
C SER A 32 -3.13 -8.29 -7.63
N ALA A 33 -1.90 -8.68 -7.29
CA ALA A 33 -1.21 -9.78 -7.97
C ALA A 33 -1.92 -11.13 -7.76
N ALA A 34 -2.40 -11.39 -6.55
CA ALA A 34 -3.16 -12.59 -6.21
C ALA A 34 -4.48 -12.69 -7.01
N LEU A 35 -5.26 -11.60 -7.01
CA LEU A 35 -6.53 -11.55 -7.72
C LEU A 35 -6.34 -11.62 -9.24
N PHE A 36 -5.36 -10.89 -9.79
CA PHE A 36 -5.03 -10.94 -11.20
C PHE A 36 -4.67 -12.37 -11.64
N SER A 37 -3.78 -13.05 -10.92
CA SER A 37 -3.35 -14.41 -11.27
C SER A 37 -4.49 -15.42 -11.21
N ARG A 38 -5.39 -15.29 -10.24
CA ARG A 38 -6.59 -16.12 -10.12
C ARG A 38 -7.57 -15.86 -11.26
N PHE A 39 -7.95 -14.61 -11.47
CA PHE A 39 -8.82 -14.20 -12.57
C PHE A 39 -8.28 -14.68 -13.92
N TYR A 40 -6.97 -14.46 -14.17
CA TYR A 40 -6.32 -14.86 -15.41
C TYR A 40 -6.43 -16.39 -15.63
N ARG A 41 -6.12 -17.18 -14.60
CA ARG A 41 -6.19 -18.64 -14.68
C ARG A 41 -7.63 -19.14 -14.93
N GLU A 42 -8.62 -18.51 -14.30
CA GLU A 42 -10.00 -18.94 -14.42
C GLU A 42 -10.68 -18.50 -15.74
N ARG A 43 -10.26 -17.37 -16.33
CA ARG A 43 -10.99 -16.74 -17.44
C ARG A 43 -10.20 -16.52 -18.70
N ILE A 44 -8.88 -16.53 -18.63
CA ILE A 44 -8.01 -16.30 -19.80
C ILE A 44 -7.32 -17.60 -20.18
N ARG A 45 -6.56 -18.20 -19.29
CA ARG A 45 -5.79 -19.40 -19.60
C ARG A 45 -5.50 -20.26 -18.36
N GLY A 46 -6.12 -21.47 -18.30
CA GLY A 46 -6.08 -22.35 -17.13
C GLY A 46 -4.72 -23.01 -16.85
N ASP A 47 -3.84 -23.13 -17.87
CA ASP A 47 -2.49 -23.71 -17.77
C ASP A 47 -1.40 -22.64 -17.54
N ALA A 48 -1.77 -21.39 -17.22
CA ALA A 48 -0.81 -20.32 -16.97
C ALA A 48 -0.02 -20.56 -15.67
N GLU A 49 1.29 -20.38 -15.75
CA GLU A 49 2.23 -20.37 -14.62
C GLU A 49 2.63 -18.93 -14.32
N PHE A 50 2.65 -18.58 -13.04
CA PHE A 50 2.90 -17.19 -12.61
C PHE A 50 4.22 -17.08 -11.86
N GLU A 51 4.98 -16.03 -12.21
CA GLU A 51 6.14 -15.56 -11.49
C GLU A 51 5.90 -14.12 -11.01
N PHE A 52 6.16 -13.84 -9.74
CA PHE A 52 5.89 -12.55 -9.12
C PHE A 52 7.17 -11.78 -8.84
N THR A 53 7.18 -10.48 -9.18
CA THR A 53 8.33 -9.58 -8.96
C THR A 53 7.86 -8.28 -8.35
N GLY A 54 8.33 -7.98 -7.13
CA GLY A 54 8.03 -6.74 -6.44
C GLY A 54 8.74 -5.53 -7.08
N LEU A 55 8.00 -4.46 -7.28
CA LEU A 55 8.49 -3.15 -7.74
C LEU A 55 8.50 -2.15 -6.57
N VAL A 56 9.54 -1.33 -6.51
CA VAL A 56 9.66 -0.29 -5.49
C VAL A 56 9.81 1.08 -6.15
N HIS A 57 9.25 2.12 -5.51
CA HIS A 57 9.47 3.49 -5.92
C HIS A 57 10.92 3.89 -5.63
N ARG A 58 11.65 4.25 -6.68
CA ARG A 58 13.06 4.68 -6.60
C ARG A 58 13.32 5.83 -7.57
N ALA A 59 14.36 6.62 -7.28
CA ALA A 59 14.83 7.60 -8.23
C ALA A 59 15.47 6.93 -9.45
N GLY A 60 15.29 7.52 -10.63
CA GLY A 60 15.81 6.99 -11.90
C GLY A 60 14.85 6.02 -12.59
N ALA A 61 15.38 5.05 -13.31
CA ALA A 61 14.57 4.07 -14.04
C ALA A 61 13.82 3.15 -13.08
N LEU A 62 12.48 3.17 -13.15
CA LEU A 62 11.61 2.32 -12.33
C LEU A 62 11.59 0.88 -12.83
N PHE A 63 11.73 0.68 -14.13
CA PHE A 63 11.63 -0.62 -14.79
C PHE A 63 12.97 -1.06 -15.35
N ASP A 64 13.25 -2.35 -15.29
CA ASP A 64 14.29 -3.01 -16.04
C ASP A 64 13.63 -3.87 -17.14
N GLU A 65 13.74 -3.42 -18.38
CA GLU A 65 13.16 -4.07 -19.54
C GLU A 65 13.60 -5.55 -19.73
N ASN A 66 14.73 -5.94 -19.14
CA ASN A 66 15.19 -7.31 -19.19
C ASN A 66 14.38 -8.24 -18.28
N GLN A 67 13.71 -7.68 -17.28
CA GLN A 67 12.84 -8.45 -16.40
C GLN A 67 11.48 -8.79 -17.03
N PHE A 68 11.09 -8.07 -18.09
CA PHE A 68 9.88 -8.36 -18.87
C PHE A 68 10.15 -9.52 -19.84
N ASP A 69 10.35 -10.71 -19.30
CA ASP A 69 10.79 -11.91 -20.01
C ASP A 69 9.77 -13.07 -19.99
N GLY A 70 8.55 -12.81 -19.48
CA GLY A 70 7.42 -13.73 -19.60
C GLY A 70 6.89 -13.84 -21.03
N ASP A 71 6.12 -14.89 -21.31
CA ASP A 71 5.32 -14.96 -22.54
C ASP A 71 4.27 -13.84 -22.54
N GLU A 72 3.72 -13.53 -21.36
CA GLU A 72 2.97 -12.30 -21.06
C GLU A 72 3.55 -11.64 -19.80
N ASN A 73 3.49 -10.30 -19.74
CA ASN A 73 3.93 -9.53 -18.59
C ASN A 73 2.79 -8.61 -18.14
N ALA A 74 2.48 -8.62 -16.84
CA ALA A 74 1.49 -7.79 -16.22
C ALA A 74 2.13 -6.86 -15.19
N ILE A 75 1.66 -5.61 -15.10
CA ILE A 75 1.96 -4.72 -13.98
C ILE A 75 0.63 -4.42 -13.28
N VAL A 76 0.59 -4.58 -11.96
CA VAL A 76 -0.57 -4.28 -11.12
C VAL A 76 -0.19 -3.39 -9.95
N ASP A 77 -1.04 -2.43 -9.62
CA ASP A 77 -0.85 -1.49 -8.50
C ASP A 77 0.47 -0.71 -8.59
N PHE A 78 0.91 -0.38 -9.80
CA PHE A 78 2.15 0.35 -10.00
C PHE A 78 2.13 1.15 -11.30
N LYS A 79 3.06 2.10 -11.40
CA LYS A 79 3.22 3.02 -12.52
C LYS A 79 3.08 2.36 -13.89
N TYR A 80 2.54 3.13 -14.84
CA TYR A 80 2.46 2.72 -16.23
C TYR A 80 3.85 2.54 -16.87
N SER A 81 3.94 1.56 -17.75
CA SER A 81 5.09 1.39 -18.64
C SER A 81 4.61 1.31 -20.10
N SER A 82 5.20 2.14 -20.95
CA SER A 82 4.94 2.13 -22.40
C SER A 82 5.71 1.01 -23.14
N SER A 83 6.40 0.13 -22.42
CA SER A 83 7.09 -1.01 -23.00
C SER A 83 6.13 -1.90 -23.79
N PRO A 84 6.46 -2.29 -25.05
CA PRO A 84 5.64 -3.19 -25.85
C PRO A 84 5.59 -4.62 -25.29
N LYS A 85 6.44 -4.94 -24.31
CA LYS A 85 6.44 -6.23 -23.63
C LYS A 85 5.34 -6.34 -22.56
N ILE A 86 4.76 -5.21 -22.12
CA ILE A 86 3.67 -5.21 -21.13
C ILE A 86 2.34 -5.47 -21.80
N THR A 87 1.77 -6.63 -21.49
CA THR A 87 0.48 -7.10 -22.04
C THR A 87 -0.71 -6.70 -21.18
N TRP A 88 -0.55 -6.65 -19.86
CA TRP A 88 -1.58 -6.27 -18.92
C TRP A 88 -1.11 -5.18 -17.98
N TRP A 89 -2.01 -4.23 -17.68
CA TRP A 89 -1.74 -3.19 -16.70
C TRP A 89 -3.02 -2.78 -15.98
N PHE A 90 -2.91 -2.62 -14.63
CA PHE A 90 -3.97 -2.12 -13.77
C PHE A 90 -3.37 -1.18 -12.74
N ASP A 91 -3.93 0.02 -12.62
CA ASP A 91 -3.54 0.98 -11.58
C ASP A 91 -4.68 1.93 -11.24
N HIS A 92 -4.65 2.47 -10.02
CA HIS A 92 -5.62 3.44 -9.50
C HIS A 92 -4.97 4.71 -8.93
N HIS A 93 -3.65 4.83 -8.98
CA HIS A 93 -2.97 6.00 -8.42
C HIS A 93 -3.11 7.23 -9.32
N GLU A 94 -3.45 8.42 -8.75
CA GLU A 94 -3.44 9.69 -9.50
C GLU A 94 -2.10 9.95 -10.20
N SER A 95 -1.01 9.45 -9.64
CA SER A 95 0.34 9.59 -10.18
C SER A 95 0.78 8.42 -11.06
N ALA A 96 -0.15 7.66 -11.67
CA ALA A 96 0.12 6.46 -12.45
C ALA A 96 1.10 6.67 -13.61
N PHE A 97 1.04 7.83 -14.26
CA PHE A 97 1.88 8.14 -15.42
C PHE A 97 3.13 8.94 -15.02
N LEU A 98 4.29 8.53 -15.55
CA LEU A 98 5.56 9.22 -15.30
C LEU A 98 5.74 10.47 -16.16
N SER A 99 5.06 10.51 -17.31
CA SER A 99 5.12 11.61 -18.27
C SER A 99 3.80 11.77 -19.03
N PRO A 100 3.53 12.95 -19.62
CA PRO A 100 2.39 13.11 -20.52
C PRO A 100 2.41 12.13 -21.71
N ALA A 101 3.58 11.75 -22.19
CA ALA A 101 3.72 10.77 -23.28
C ALA A 101 3.25 9.36 -22.88
N ASP A 102 3.42 8.98 -21.62
CA ASP A 102 2.89 7.70 -21.11
C ASP A 102 1.36 7.71 -21.06
N ALA A 103 0.76 8.82 -20.64
CA ALA A 103 -0.70 8.98 -20.63
C ALA A 103 -1.26 8.93 -22.07
N GLU A 104 -0.64 9.63 -23.02
CA GLU A 104 -1.04 9.60 -24.43
C GLU A 104 -0.90 8.18 -25.02
N HIS A 105 0.19 7.46 -24.71
CA HIS A 105 0.39 6.08 -25.14
C HIS A 105 -0.68 5.14 -24.57
N PHE A 106 -1.10 5.35 -23.31
CA PHE A 106 -2.19 4.60 -22.70
C PHE A 106 -3.53 4.88 -23.39
N GLU A 107 -3.85 6.16 -23.68
CA GLU A 107 -5.10 6.55 -24.37
C GLU A 107 -5.21 5.94 -25.76
N GLN A 108 -4.09 5.71 -26.43
CA GLN A 108 -4.04 5.08 -27.76
C GLN A 108 -4.09 3.55 -27.72
N ASP A 109 -3.98 2.94 -26.53
CA ASP A 109 -3.99 1.47 -26.39
C ASP A 109 -5.38 0.88 -26.71
N GLN A 110 -5.43 -0.05 -27.64
CA GLN A 110 -6.67 -0.75 -28.04
C GLN A 110 -6.68 -2.22 -27.65
N SER A 111 -5.72 -2.66 -26.84
CA SER A 111 -5.59 -4.07 -26.46
C SER A 111 -6.75 -4.57 -25.60
N ASN A 112 -7.48 -3.67 -24.92
CA ASN A 112 -8.46 -3.99 -23.87
C ASN A 112 -7.87 -4.81 -22.70
N ARG A 113 -6.58 -4.57 -22.40
CA ARG A 113 -5.83 -5.25 -21.34
C ARG A 113 -5.12 -4.27 -20.39
N LYS A 114 -5.24 -2.97 -20.66
CA LYS A 114 -4.70 -1.91 -19.80
C LYS A 114 -5.85 -1.08 -19.27
N PHE A 115 -5.89 -0.92 -17.95
CA PHE A 115 -7.01 -0.30 -17.24
C PHE A 115 -6.50 0.67 -16.18
N TYR A 116 -7.16 1.81 -16.08
CA TYR A 116 -6.84 2.87 -15.14
C TYR A 116 -8.09 3.57 -14.66
N ASP A 117 -8.22 3.74 -13.34
CA ASP A 117 -9.29 4.54 -12.75
C ASP A 117 -8.89 5.02 -11.35
N PRO A 118 -8.58 6.33 -11.17
CA PRO A 118 -8.13 6.89 -9.90
C PRO A 118 -9.23 7.02 -8.83
N ASP A 119 -10.49 6.78 -9.18
CA ASP A 119 -11.61 6.87 -8.22
C ASP A 119 -11.74 5.60 -7.36
N PHE A 120 -11.07 4.50 -7.74
CA PHE A 120 -11.08 3.27 -6.95
C PHE A 120 -10.26 3.39 -5.66
N LYS A 121 -10.72 2.69 -4.63
CA LYS A 121 -10.09 2.70 -3.30
C LYS A 121 -8.85 1.81 -3.21
N SER A 122 -8.79 0.78 -4.06
CA SER A 122 -7.65 -0.11 -4.19
C SER A 122 -7.56 -0.65 -5.63
N CYS A 123 -6.37 -0.99 -6.08
CA CYS A 123 -6.18 -1.67 -7.36
C CYS A 123 -6.83 -3.08 -7.34
N THR A 124 -6.84 -3.74 -6.18
CA THR A 124 -7.51 -5.05 -6.00
C THR A 124 -9.01 -4.96 -6.31
N SER A 125 -9.74 -3.98 -5.76
CA SER A 125 -11.17 -3.82 -6.05
C SER A 125 -11.42 -3.40 -7.50
N PHE A 126 -10.52 -2.61 -8.07
CA PHE A 126 -10.56 -2.25 -9.48
C PHE A 126 -10.40 -3.48 -10.40
N ILE A 127 -9.41 -4.34 -10.13
CA ILE A 127 -9.24 -5.61 -10.86
C ILE A 127 -10.48 -6.50 -10.70
N ALA A 128 -11.05 -6.61 -9.50
CA ALA A 128 -12.27 -7.40 -9.25
C ALA A 128 -13.43 -6.93 -10.13
N MET A 129 -13.65 -5.61 -10.20
CA MET A 129 -14.71 -5.00 -11.02
C MET A 129 -14.47 -5.25 -12.52
N ILE A 130 -13.28 -5.00 -13.03
CA ILE A 130 -12.94 -5.24 -14.44
C ILE A 130 -13.05 -6.72 -14.79
N ALA A 131 -12.52 -7.61 -13.95
CA ALA A 131 -12.61 -9.06 -14.16
C ALA A 131 -14.06 -9.55 -14.20
N GLN A 132 -14.92 -9.04 -13.33
CA GLN A 132 -16.35 -9.36 -13.33
C GLN A 132 -17.06 -8.85 -14.58
N GLN A 133 -16.90 -7.55 -14.90
CA GLN A 133 -17.66 -6.92 -15.99
C GLN A 133 -17.19 -7.32 -17.38
N ARG A 134 -15.89 -7.49 -17.59
CA ARG A 134 -15.31 -7.74 -18.90
C ARG A 134 -15.06 -9.21 -19.19
N PHE A 135 -14.82 -10.02 -18.14
CA PHE A 135 -14.37 -11.41 -18.29
C PHE A 135 -15.25 -12.43 -17.56
N CYS A 136 -16.41 -12.00 -17.02
CA CYS A 136 -17.35 -12.88 -16.30
C CYS A 136 -16.70 -13.65 -15.13
N PHE A 137 -15.72 -13.07 -14.47
CA PHE A 137 -15.13 -13.64 -13.26
C PHE A 137 -16.06 -13.41 -12.06
N ASP A 138 -16.18 -14.39 -11.18
CA ASP A 138 -16.92 -14.24 -9.93
C ASP A 138 -15.97 -13.97 -8.76
N PRO A 139 -15.90 -12.72 -8.23
CA PRO A 139 -15.01 -12.36 -7.14
C PRO A 139 -15.53 -12.78 -5.75
N SER A 140 -16.70 -13.43 -5.63
CA SER A 140 -17.33 -13.72 -4.34
C SER A 140 -16.44 -14.50 -3.38
N SER A 141 -15.63 -15.42 -3.91
CA SER A 141 -14.71 -16.24 -3.10
C SER A 141 -13.47 -15.49 -2.57
N VAL A 142 -13.23 -14.27 -3.04
CA VAL A 142 -12.16 -13.37 -2.58
C VAL A 142 -12.72 -12.04 -2.05
N ALA A 143 -14.02 -11.98 -1.77
CA ALA A 143 -14.70 -10.76 -1.33
C ALA A 143 -14.10 -10.20 -0.03
N ASP A 144 -13.67 -11.04 0.90
CA ASP A 144 -13.02 -10.61 2.15
C ASP A 144 -11.65 -9.95 1.88
N LEU A 145 -10.86 -10.51 0.95
CA LEU A 145 -9.60 -9.91 0.51
C LEU A 145 -9.84 -8.52 -0.11
N VAL A 146 -10.79 -8.41 -1.04
CA VAL A 146 -11.14 -7.14 -1.71
C VAL A 146 -11.61 -6.10 -0.69
N HIS A 147 -12.51 -6.49 0.21
CA HIS A 147 -13.05 -5.62 1.26
C HIS A 147 -11.94 -5.03 2.16
N TRP A 148 -11.04 -5.88 2.66
CA TRP A 148 -9.96 -5.41 3.52
C TRP A 148 -8.92 -4.59 2.76
N THR A 149 -8.70 -4.88 1.48
CA THR A 149 -7.78 -4.08 0.67
C THR A 149 -8.29 -2.64 0.51
N ASP A 150 -9.59 -2.46 0.24
CA ASP A 150 -10.21 -1.13 0.18
C ASP A 150 -10.10 -0.37 1.51
N ILE A 151 -10.27 -1.05 2.65
CA ILE A 151 -10.15 -0.44 3.97
C ILE A 151 -8.70 -0.01 4.23
N ILE A 152 -7.73 -0.86 3.92
CA ILE A 152 -6.31 -0.62 4.24
C ILE A 152 -5.74 0.45 3.34
N ASP A 153 -5.89 0.31 2.04
CA ASP A 153 -5.30 1.22 1.04
C ASP A 153 -5.99 2.59 1.06
N GLY A 154 -7.32 2.61 1.07
CA GLY A 154 -8.11 3.82 1.18
C GLY A 154 -8.11 4.46 2.58
N ALA A 155 -7.47 3.83 3.58
CA ALA A 155 -7.53 4.23 4.99
C ALA A 155 -8.98 4.40 5.49
N LEU A 156 -9.89 3.53 5.06
CA LEU A 156 -11.34 3.61 5.33
C LEU A 156 -11.72 2.87 6.62
N TYR A 157 -10.85 2.86 7.61
CA TYR A 157 -11.15 2.25 8.90
C TYR A 157 -12.34 2.93 9.58
N PRO A 158 -13.29 2.17 10.16
CA PRO A 158 -14.47 2.75 10.80
C PRO A 158 -14.11 3.62 12.01
N ASP A 159 -13.03 3.32 12.69
CA ASP A 159 -12.52 4.02 13.86
C ASP A 159 -11.02 3.80 14.07
N ALA A 160 -10.43 4.60 14.96
CA ALA A 160 -9.03 4.50 15.32
C ALA A 160 -8.68 3.17 16.01
N LYS A 161 -9.64 2.56 16.73
CA LYS A 161 -9.46 1.26 17.36
C LYS A 161 -9.19 0.17 16.34
N THR A 162 -10.02 0.08 15.32
CA THR A 162 -9.83 -0.88 14.21
C THR A 162 -8.48 -0.71 13.53
N ALA A 163 -8.04 0.56 13.33
CA ALA A 163 -6.77 0.86 12.69
C ALA A 163 -5.54 0.53 13.55
N VAL A 164 -5.68 0.46 14.89
CA VAL A 164 -4.55 0.35 15.84
C VAL A 164 -4.50 -1.00 16.55
N GLU A 165 -5.61 -1.60 16.96
CA GLU A 165 -5.59 -2.83 17.77
C GLU A 165 -5.21 -4.10 16.97
N MET A 166 -5.13 -4.01 15.65
CA MET A 166 -4.64 -5.10 14.78
C MET A 166 -5.40 -6.44 14.96
N GLU A 167 -6.71 -6.40 15.31
CA GLU A 167 -7.48 -7.61 15.54
C GLU A 167 -7.74 -8.40 14.27
N ALA A 168 -8.07 -7.71 13.17
CA ALA A 168 -8.40 -8.36 11.91
C ALA A 168 -7.18 -9.06 11.28
N PRO A 169 -7.37 -10.27 10.71
CA PRO A 169 -6.30 -10.99 10.03
C PRO A 169 -5.60 -10.18 8.94
N ALA A 170 -6.35 -9.39 8.17
CA ALA A 170 -5.80 -8.51 7.13
C ALA A 170 -4.80 -7.49 7.69
N MET A 171 -5.10 -6.88 8.84
CA MET A 171 -4.22 -5.92 9.49
C MET A 171 -2.89 -6.56 9.92
N LYS A 172 -2.95 -7.79 10.42
CA LYS A 172 -1.76 -8.58 10.79
C LYS A 172 -0.94 -8.95 9.57
N LEU A 173 -1.59 -9.35 8.47
CA LEU A 173 -0.92 -9.66 7.21
C LEU A 173 -0.27 -8.41 6.60
N THR A 174 -0.91 -7.24 6.70
CA THR A 174 -0.31 -5.97 6.27
C THR A 174 1.02 -5.72 6.99
N MET A 175 1.07 -5.88 8.32
CA MET A 175 2.32 -5.74 9.07
C MET A 175 3.40 -6.71 8.58
N VAL A 176 3.02 -7.95 8.29
CA VAL A 176 3.97 -8.98 7.81
C VAL A 176 4.48 -8.65 6.40
N ILE A 177 3.59 -8.22 5.49
CA ILE A 177 3.95 -7.84 4.11
C ILE A 177 4.87 -6.62 4.09
N GLU A 178 4.53 -5.56 4.84
CA GLU A 178 5.34 -4.33 4.93
C GLU A 178 6.73 -4.58 5.53
N SER A 179 6.81 -5.56 6.45
CA SER A 179 8.05 -5.95 7.13
C SER A 179 8.75 -7.14 6.49
N ALA A 180 8.35 -7.54 5.27
CA ALA A 180 8.87 -8.73 4.59
C ALA A 180 10.40 -8.80 4.63
N PRO A 181 10.97 -9.94 5.08
CA PRO A 181 12.41 -10.06 5.36
C PRO A 181 13.27 -10.00 4.09
N ASP A 182 12.74 -10.45 2.97
CA ASP A 182 13.43 -10.49 1.68
C ASP A 182 12.44 -10.41 0.49
N HIS A 183 12.97 -10.28 -0.72
CA HIS A 183 12.18 -10.17 -1.94
C HIS A 183 11.46 -11.47 -2.37
N GLY A 184 11.77 -12.62 -1.76
CA GLY A 184 11.11 -13.89 -2.05
C GLY A 184 9.88 -14.14 -1.18
N PHE A 185 9.73 -13.41 -0.07
CA PHE A 185 8.66 -13.66 0.90
C PHE A 185 7.26 -13.38 0.31
N VAL A 186 7.04 -12.16 -0.21
CA VAL A 186 5.73 -11.76 -0.76
C VAL A 186 5.34 -12.59 -1.99
N PRO A 187 6.24 -12.90 -2.95
CA PRO A 187 5.96 -13.85 -4.03
C PRO A 187 5.41 -15.20 -3.59
N ASN A 188 5.90 -15.74 -2.46
CA ASN A 188 5.39 -16.99 -1.91
C ASN A 188 4.02 -16.83 -1.20
N LEU A 189 3.70 -15.63 -0.74
CA LEU A 189 2.43 -15.31 -0.09
C LEU A 189 1.29 -15.10 -1.09
N ILE A 190 1.57 -14.48 -2.23
CA ILE A 190 0.58 -14.10 -3.25
C ILE A 190 -0.36 -15.27 -3.66
N PRO A 191 0.13 -16.49 -3.97
CA PRO A 191 -0.76 -17.59 -4.31
C PRO A 191 -1.73 -17.98 -3.18
N LEU A 192 -1.32 -17.78 -1.93
CA LEU A 192 -2.17 -18.08 -0.77
C LEU A 192 -3.28 -17.06 -0.60
N LEU A 193 -3.01 -15.77 -0.85
CA LEU A 193 -4.01 -14.70 -0.80
C LEU A 193 -5.19 -14.96 -1.76
N SER A 194 -4.97 -15.66 -2.85
CA SER A 194 -6.03 -16.00 -3.81
C SER A 194 -6.78 -17.29 -3.48
N THR A 195 -6.31 -18.12 -2.54
CA THR A 195 -6.82 -19.48 -2.33
C THR A 195 -7.19 -19.83 -0.89
N LYS A 196 -6.67 -19.09 0.10
CA LYS A 196 -6.90 -19.34 1.53
C LYS A 196 -7.61 -18.16 2.18
N SER A 197 -8.23 -18.40 3.33
CA SER A 197 -8.69 -17.30 4.18
C SER A 197 -7.50 -16.52 4.75
N LEU A 198 -7.68 -15.22 5.00
CA LEU A 198 -6.63 -14.38 5.59
C LEU A 198 -6.18 -14.90 6.97
N ALA A 199 -7.11 -15.51 7.72
CA ALA A 199 -6.79 -16.12 9.01
C ALA A 199 -5.92 -17.38 8.86
N ASP A 200 -6.19 -18.25 7.87
CA ASP A 200 -5.39 -19.45 7.63
C ASP A 200 -3.97 -19.11 7.19
N ILE A 201 -3.80 -18.03 6.40
CA ILE A 201 -2.48 -17.58 5.96
C ILE A 201 -1.58 -17.19 7.16
N LEU A 202 -2.14 -16.60 8.21
CA LEU A 202 -1.38 -16.27 9.42
C LEU A 202 -0.83 -17.51 10.15
N THR A 203 -1.37 -18.70 9.90
CA THR A 203 -0.91 -19.95 10.48
C THR A 203 0.15 -20.66 9.65
N GLU A 204 0.48 -20.17 8.46
CA GLU A 204 1.49 -20.76 7.60
C GLU A 204 2.87 -20.78 8.28
N PRO A 205 3.64 -21.88 8.17
CA PRO A 205 4.92 -22.04 8.87
C PRO A 205 5.95 -20.96 8.59
N PHE A 206 5.89 -20.29 7.43
CA PHE A 206 6.80 -19.21 7.07
C PHE A 206 6.25 -17.82 7.44
N VAL A 207 4.95 -17.70 7.79
CA VAL A 207 4.29 -16.45 8.20
C VAL A 207 4.19 -16.33 9.72
N ALA A 208 3.71 -17.39 10.38
CA ALA A 208 3.40 -17.40 11.80
C ALA A 208 4.55 -16.90 12.71
N PRO A 209 5.83 -17.26 12.47
CA PRO A 209 6.95 -16.80 13.31
C PRO A 209 7.23 -15.30 13.22
N LEU A 210 6.80 -14.63 12.15
CA LEU A 210 7.09 -13.20 11.94
C LEU A 210 6.14 -12.30 12.74
N LEU A 211 4.94 -12.77 13.04
CA LEU A 211 3.90 -11.95 13.65
C LEU A 211 4.19 -11.54 15.11
N PRO A 212 4.63 -12.44 16.03
CA PRO A 212 4.81 -12.07 17.43
C PRO A 212 5.80 -10.90 17.65
N PRO A 213 6.99 -10.85 17.03
CA PRO A 213 7.89 -9.70 17.19
C PRO A 213 7.33 -8.41 16.62
N LEU A 214 6.53 -8.46 15.53
CA LEU A 214 5.88 -7.29 14.94
C LEU A 214 4.80 -6.73 15.87
N LEU A 215 3.94 -7.58 16.43
CA LEU A 215 2.93 -7.17 17.40
C LEU A 215 3.57 -6.57 18.65
N LYS A 216 4.64 -7.19 19.17
CA LYS A 216 5.37 -6.63 20.32
C LYS A 216 5.98 -5.26 20.03
N ARG A 217 6.54 -5.05 18.83
CA ARG A 217 7.05 -3.74 18.39
C ARG A 217 5.92 -2.72 18.33
N HIS A 218 4.77 -3.11 17.80
CA HIS A 218 3.58 -2.27 17.73
C HIS A 218 3.07 -1.86 19.12
N GLU A 219 2.95 -2.80 20.07
CA GLU A 219 2.59 -2.53 21.46
C GLU A 219 3.57 -1.56 22.14
N LEU A 220 4.87 -1.75 21.92
CA LEU A 220 5.90 -0.82 22.41
C LEU A 220 5.73 0.58 21.81
N SER A 221 5.39 0.67 20.54
CA SER A 221 5.13 1.97 19.88
C SER A 221 3.93 2.69 20.49
N ILE A 222 2.86 1.97 20.82
CA ILE A 222 1.69 2.53 21.53
C ILE A 222 2.13 3.05 22.89
N GLY A 223 2.83 2.25 23.69
CA GLY A 223 3.26 2.66 25.03
C GLY A 223 4.23 3.85 25.06
N ILE A 224 5.12 3.96 24.06
CA ILE A 224 6.00 5.13 23.93
C ILE A 224 5.19 6.36 23.54
N LEU A 225 4.30 6.26 22.55
CA LEU A 225 3.46 7.39 22.14
C LEU A 225 2.51 7.84 23.25
N GLU A 226 1.94 6.92 24.02
CA GLU A 226 1.12 7.25 25.19
C GLU A 226 1.85 8.14 26.19
N GLN A 227 3.14 7.91 26.42
CA GLN A 227 3.97 8.71 27.34
C GLN A 227 4.45 10.03 26.74
N ARG A 228 4.47 10.17 25.43
CA ARG A 228 5.08 11.30 24.72
C ARG A 228 4.06 12.23 24.06
N THR A 229 2.82 11.79 23.86
CA THR A 229 1.79 12.62 23.23
C THR A 229 1.19 13.60 24.25
N GLU A 230 1.08 14.86 23.82
CA GLU A 230 0.32 15.91 24.49
C GLU A 230 -0.77 16.42 23.55
N CYS A 231 -2.03 16.41 23.99
CA CYS A 231 -3.14 17.00 23.26
C CYS A 231 -3.58 18.31 23.90
N LYS A 232 -3.44 19.42 23.17
CA LYS A 232 -3.88 20.74 23.59
C LYS A 232 -4.57 21.47 22.45
N ASP A 233 -5.69 22.13 22.71
CA ASP A 233 -6.51 22.79 21.69
C ASP A 233 -6.79 21.85 20.50
N ALA A 234 -7.19 20.61 20.78
CA ALA A 234 -7.46 19.53 19.80
C ALA A 234 -6.29 19.26 18.81
N THR A 235 -5.06 19.61 19.20
CA THR A 235 -3.84 19.35 18.41
C THR A 235 -2.88 18.53 19.25
N ILE A 236 -2.54 17.32 18.77
CA ILE A 236 -1.55 16.42 19.36
C ILE A 236 -0.16 16.87 18.94
N PHE A 237 0.77 16.89 19.90
CA PHE A 237 2.20 17.01 19.64
C PHE A 237 2.96 15.89 20.33
N PHE A 238 3.99 15.36 19.70
CA PHE A 238 4.94 14.42 20.29
C PHE A 238 6.29 14.46 19.59
N ASP A 239 7.33 14.17 20.37
CA ASP A 239 8.72 13.99 19.92
C ASP A 239 9.22 12.62 20.37
N VAL A 240 9.55 11.77 19.41
CA VAL A 240 10.11 10.43 19.61
C VAL A 240 11.45 10.26 18.91
N THR A 241 12.18 11.36 18.73
CA THR A 241 13.50 11.38 18.06
C THR A 241 14.60 10.65 18.83
N ASP A 242 14.39 10.38 20.12
CA ASP A 242 15.22 9.57 21.01
C ASP A 242 14.87 8.07 21.01
N HIS A 243 13.86 7.67 20.24
CA HIS A 243 13.41 6.29 20.08
C HIS A 243 13.54 5.83 18.61
N ASP A 244 13.78 4.54 18.40
CA ASP A 244 13.73 3.93 17.07
C ASP A 244 12.27 3.52 16.76
N LEU A 245 11.48 4.52 16.38
CA LEU A 245 10.06 4.37 16.04
C LEU A 245 9.76 4.74 14.59
N GLU A 246 10.72 4.62 13.67
CA GLU A 246 10.41 4.80 12.25
C GLU A 246 9.40 3.73 11.78
N GLY A 247 8.34 4.17 11.10
CA GLY A 247 7.29 3.27 10.59
C GLY A 247 6.24 2.84 11.63
N TYR A 248 6.09 3.56 12.76
CA TYR A 248 4.97 3.32 13.68
C TYR A 248 3.63 3.59 12.98
N ASN A 249 2.56 2.93 13.45
CA ASN A 249 1.22 3.14 12.92
C ASN A 249 0.75 4.59 13.12
N LYS A 250 0.53 5.29 12.02
CA LYS A 250 0.18 6.73 11.96
C LYS A 250 -1.13 7.09 12.68
N PHE A 251 -1.96 6.11 12.99
CA PHE A 251 -3.25 6.32 13.66
C PHE A 251 -3.18 6.23 15.19
N ILE A 252 -2.06 5.74 15.77
CA ILE A 252 -1.88 5.65 17.22
C ILE A 252 -2.15 6.99 17.93
N PRO A 253 -1.69 8.16 17.49
CA PRO A 253 -1.99 9.42 18.16
C PRO A 253 -3.49 9.69 18.28
N TYR A 254 -4.28 9.37 17.27
CA TYR A 254 -5.74 9.56 17.26
C TYR A 254 -6.49 8.51 18.09
N TYR A 255 -5.92 7.31 18.21
CA TYR A 255 -6.41 6.28 19.12
C TYR A 255 -6.26 6.70 20.59
N LEU A 256 -5.12 7.31 20.93
CA LEU A 256 -4.85 7.82 22.27
C LEU A 256 -5.62 9.11 22.60
N HIS A 257 -5.89 9.95 21.60
CA HIS A 257 -6.56 11.24 21.72
C HIS A 257 -7.70 11.39 20.70
N PRO A 258 -8.82 10.68 20.87
CA PRO A 258 -9.93 10.69 19.90
C PRO A 258 -10.61 12.07 19.77
N GLU A 259 -10.45 12.96 20.78
CA GLU A 259 -10.93 14.34 20.76
C GLU A 259 -10.13 15.27 19.83
N SER A 260 -8.99 14.83 19.33
CA SER A 260 -8.08 15.63 18.51
C SER A 260 -8.57 15.84 17.09
N VAL A 261 -8.11 16.93 16.46
CA VAL A 261 -8.33 17.23 15.05
C VAL A 261 -7.03 17.08 14.25
N TYR A 262 -5.91 17.45 14.85
CA TYR A 262 -4.60 17.41 14.18
C TYR A 262 -3.55 16.70 15.03
N SER A 263 -2.53 16.20 14.38
CA SER A 263 -1.30 15.68 15.00
C SER A 263 -0.06 16.21 14.31
N VAL A 264 0.97 16.52 15.11
CA VAL A 264 2.31 16.87 14.67
C VAL A 264 3.29 16.00 15.43
N GLY A 265 4.06 15.18 14.73
CA GLY A 265 5.01 14.27 15.33
C GLY A 265 6.41 14.39 14.75
N LEU A 266 7.44 14.35 15.63
CA LEU A 266 8.83 14.24 15.24
C LEU A 266 9.31 12.81 15.44
N SER A 267 9.97 12.28 14.42
CA SER A 267 10.69 11.01 14.47
C SER A 267 12.06 11.15 13.81
N LYS A 268 12.97 10.23 14.12
CA LYS A 268 14.32 10.24 13.58
C LYS A 268 14.72 8.85 13.11
N SER A 269 15.38 8.79 11.97
CA SER A 269 16.06 7.59 11.47
C SER A 269 17.56 7.87 11.28
N SER A 270 18.28 6.89 10.76
CA SER A 270 19.72 7.03 10.47
C SER A 270 20.05 8.08 9.41
N PHE A 271 19.09 8.47 8.57
CA PHE A 271 19.32 9.36 7.43
C PHE A 271 18.51 10.66 7.46
N ARG A 272 17.48 10.79 8.33
CA ARG A 272 16.63 11.99 8.40
C ARG A 272 16.01 12.22 9.77
N VAL A 273 15.59 13.47 10.00
CA VAL A 273 14.58 13.83 11.00
C VAL A 273 13.28 14.17 10.24
N LYS A 274 12.17 13.54 10.60
CA LYS A 274 10.88 13.70 9.93
C LYS A 274 9.90 14.42 10.85
N VAL A 275 9.27 15.48 10.33
CA VAL A 275 8.06 16.07 10.90
C VAL A 275 6.87 15.51 10.12
N SER A 276 5.99 14.78 10.79
CA SER A 276 4.76 14.27 10.23
C SER A 276 3.59 15.11 10.71
N VAL A 277 2.73 15.54 9.80
CA VAL A 277 1.55 16.35 10.11
C VAL A 277 0.32 15.63 9.56
N GLY A 278 -0.71 15.44 10.39
CA GLY A 278 -1.90 14.71 9.97
C GLY A 278 -3.17 15.28 10.57
N SER A 279 -4.31 15.00 9.94
CA SER A 279 -5.63 15.21 10.50
C SER A 279 -6.25 13.89 10.93
N ASN A 280 -7.01 13.93 12.04
CA ASN A 280 -7.76 12.80 12.54
C ASN A 280 -8.93 12.47 11.59
N PRO A 281 -8.98 11.29 10.97
CA PRO A 281 -10.09 10.90 10.09
C PRO A 281 -11.44 10.83 10.80
N TRP A 282 -11.41 10.62 12.12
CA TRP A 282 -12.59 10.45 12.99
C TRP A 282 -12.80 11.66 13.91
N ALA A 283 -12.22 12.81 13.57
CA ALA A 283 -12.31 14.01 14.39
C ALA A 283 -13.75 14.41 14.65
N PRO A 284 -14.08 14.88 15.87
CA PRO A 284 -15.42 15.36 16.21
C PRO A 284 -15.78 16.64 15.44
N GLN A 285 -14.82 17.33 14.87
CA GLN A 285 -15.01 18.46 13.97
C GLN A 285 -14.17 18.34 12.71
N GLU A 286 -14.70 18.81 11.59
CA GLU A 286 -14.03 18.76 10.29
C GLU A 286 -12.72 19.56 10.30
N PRO A 287 -11.58 18.96 9.91
CA PRO A 287 -10.32 19.67 9.72
C PRO A 287 -10.38 20.58 8.48
N GLU A 288 -10.05 21.87 8.64
CA GLU A 288 -10.16 22.87 7.57
C GLU A 288 -8.80 23.30 7.00
N VAL A 289 -7.73 23.06 7.75
CA VAL A 289 -6.38 23.47 7.33
C VAL A 289 -5.81 22.50 6.30
N ASN A 290 -5.32 23.04 5.18
CA ASN A 290 -4.61 22.25 4.19
C ASN A 290 -3.17 21.99 4.66
N LEU A 291 -2.89 20.77 5.11
CA LEU A 291 -1.61 20.40 5.72
C LEU A 291 -0.46 20.33 4.70
N ALA A 292 -0.75 20.03 3.42
CA ALA A 292 0.27 20.07 2.37
C ALA A 292 0.87 21.45 2.23
N ARG A 293 0.03 22.51 2.19
CA ARG A 293 0.50 23.91 2.12
C ARG A 293 1.37 24.34 3.29
N ILE A 294 1.09 23.80 4.48
CA ILE A 294 1.96 24.02 5.65
C ILE A 294 3.31 23.37 5.40
N CYS A 295 3.33 22.08 5.02
CA CYS A 295 4.58 21.34 4.81
C CYS A 295 5.43 21.92 3.68
N GLU A 296 4.82 22.39 2.60
CA GLU A 296 5.50 23.03 1.45
C GLU A 296 6.34 24.24 1.85
N ARG A 297 5.93 25.02 2.85
CA ARG A 297 6.70 26.17 3.38
C ARG A 297 8.05 25.78 3.98
N TYR A 298 8.18 24.53 4.40
CA TYR A 298 9.41 23.96 4.98
C TYR A 298 10.11 22.99 4.02
N GLY A 299 9.74 23.00 2.72
CA GLY A 299 10.35 22.12 1.73
C GLY A 299 9.83 20.67 1.75
N GLY A 300 8.71 20.44 2.44
CA GLY A 300 7.99 19.16 2.45
C GLY A 300 6.87 19.11 1.43
N GLY A 301 5.90 18.21 1.65
CA GLY A 301 4.74 18.06 0.79
C GLY A 301 3.70 17.12 1.41
N GLY A 302 2.67 16.79 0.62
CA GLY A 302 1.60 15.90 1.04
C GLY A 302 0.29 16.18 0.33
N HIS A 303 -0.82 15.85 1.02
CA HIS A 303 -2.20 16.13 0.62
C HIS A 303 -2.87 17.05 1.64
N ALA A 304 -4.08 17.49 1.36
CA ALA A 304 -4.81 18.40 2.24
C ALA A 304 -4.94 17.88 3.70
N ARG A 305 -5.00 16.57 3.90
CA ARG A 305 -5.21 15.90 5.19
C ARG A 305 -3.95 15.35 5.85
N VAL A 306 -2.84 15.24 5.12
CA VAL A 306 -1.60 14.65 5.61
C VAL A 306 -0.40 15.26 4.90
N GLY A 307 0.66 15.53 5.64
CA GLY A 307 1.90 16.03 5.07
C GLY A 307 3.13 15.59 5.87
N ALA A 308 4.29 15.74 5.26
CA ALA A 308 5.55 15.45 5.93
C ALA A 308 6.67 16.38 5.42
N ILE A 309 7.62 16.64 6.32
CA ILE A 309 8.83 17.39 6.04
C ILE A 309 10.01 16.52 6.44
N SER A 310 10.99 16.38 5.55
CA SER A 310 12.23 15.63 5.81
C SER A 310 13.39 16.59 5.95
N PHE A 311 14.03 16.59 7.12
CA PHE A 311 15.25 17.32 7.40
C PHE A 311 16.44 16.37 7.43
N ASN A 312 17.62 16.83 7.08
CA ASN A 312 18.85 16.06 7.32
C ASN A 312 19.05 15.80 8.82
N VAL A 313 19.74 14.71 9.18
CA VAL A 313 19.97 14.33 10.59
C VAL A 313 20.66 15.41 11.43
N ASN A 314 21.46 16.28 10.81
CA ASN A 314 22.14 17.41 11.45
C ASN A 314 21.26 18.67 11.60
N GLN A 315 20.05 18.66 11.04
CA GLN A 315 19.09 19.77 11.10
C GLN A 315 18.00 19.56 12.18
N HIS A 316 18.28 18.76 13.21
CA HIS A 316 17.31 18.45 14.28
C HIS A 316 16.71 19.69 14.92
N ALA A 317 17.52 20.71 15.22
CA ALA A 317 17.00 21.97 15.79
C ALA A 317 16.03 22.70 14.85
N ALA A 318 16.26 22.66 13.53
CA ALA A 318 15.33 23.23 12.55
C ALA A 318 14.01 22.44 12.48
N ALA A 319 14.07 21.12 12.58
CA ALA A 319 12.88 20.26 12.63
C ALA A 319 12.02 20.53 13.88
N ILE A 320 12.65 20.68 15.05
CA ILE A 320 11.95 21.05 16.30
C ILE A 320 11.27 22.42 16.13
N LYS A 321 11.99 23.43 15.63
CA LYS A 321 11.43 24.75 15.43
C LYS A 321 10.22 24.72 14.47
N ALA A 322 10.35 24.06 13.33
CA ALA A 322 9.28 23.91 12.36
C ALA A 322 8.06 23.22 12.98
N SER A 323 8.24 22.12 13.74
CA SER A 323 7.15 21.42 14.39
C SER A 323 6.40 22.28 15.40
N GLN A 324 7.11 23.09 16.20
CA GLN A 324 6.52 24.01 17.16
C GLN A 324 5.70 25.12 16.48
N GLU A 325 6.23 25.72 15.40
CA GLU A 325 5.52 26.73 14.60
C GLU A 325 4.23 26.15 14.00
N ILE A 326 4.29 24.92 13.47
CA ILE A 326 3.13 24.21 12.90
C ILE A 326 2.09 23.92 13.98
N VAL A 327 2.51 23.42 15.13
CA VAL A 327 1.60 23.16 16.26
C VAL A 327 0.84 24.40 16.68
N GLU A 328 1.55 25.55 16.85
CA GLU A 328 0.89 26.79 17.26
C GLU A 328 -0.06 27.33 16.17
N GLU A 329 0.27 27.19 14.91
CA GLU A 329 -0.62 27.55 13.80
C GLU A 329 -1.90 26.71 13.82
N LEU A 330 -1.79 25.40 13.98
CA LEU A 330 -2.95 24.50 14.04
C LEU A 330 -3.81 24.76 15.29
N ARG A 331 -3.20 24.99 16.44
CA ARG A 331 -3.90 25.40 17.67
C ARG A 331 -4.64 26.72 17.50
N ALA A 332 -4.00 27.69 16.83
CA ALA A 332 -4.64 28.99 16.55
C ALA A 332 -5.86 28.84 15.65
N ALA A 333 -5.77 28.02 14.60
CA ALA A 333 -6.90 27.74 13.71
C ALA A 333 -8.09 27.11 14.47
N ILE A 334 -7.83 26.19 15.38
CA ILE A 334 -8.89 25.60 16.23
C ILE A 334 -9.52 26.65 17.18
N ARG A 335 -8.72 27.51 17.79
CA ARG A 335 -9.22 28.56 18.71
C ARG A 335 -10.09 29.58 17.98
N GLN A 336 -9.71 30.01 16.76
CA GLN A 336 -10.49 30.94 15.95
C GLN A 336 -11.88 30.43 15.58
N LYS A 337 -12.04 29.12 15.46
CA LYS A 337 -13.35 28.51 15.15
C LYS A 337 -14.29 28.44 16.37
N LYS A 338 -13.75 28.49 17.58
CA LYS A 338 -14.55 28.41 18.83
C LYS A 338 -15.02 29.78 19.35
N GLY A 339 -14.50 30.87 18.82
CA GLY A 339 -14.90 32.23 19.15
C GLY A 339 -15.80 32.84 18.12
#